data_bfa3a75f5c7dc62318ad14cdfbb2862a
#
_entry.id   bfa3a75f5c7dc62318ad14cdfbb2862a
#
_cell.length_a   1.000
_cell.length_b   1.000
_cell.length_c   1.000
_cell.angle_alpha   90.00
_cell.angle_beta   90.00
_cell.angle_gamma   90.00
#
_symmetry.space_group_name_H-M   'P 1'
#
loop_
_entity.id
_entity.type
_entity.pdbx_description
1 polymer ?
#
loop_
_entity_poly.entity_id
_entity_poly.type
_entity_poly.pdbx_seq_one_letter_code
_entity_poly.pdbx_strand_id
1 'polypeptide(L)'
;MKKIIAIALAAVLLFSFVSCAKQSGPNTPSGARKGQPQNALEILEKIWSKYSTDEKFPATGGYGKYIKDGNPGKIDVGDAETLDFELGFPKAQASEIDSAASLMHMLNQNNFSCGVYHVKSSGNAETLAGKIKDNILARQWLCGFPEKLVILTVGDYIVSVFGAAELTNTFTEKLSAEYSSAKQLFDIPIAS
;
A
#
# COMPACT_ATOMS: atom_id res chain seq x y z
N MET A 1 82.53 -17.79 -3.85
CA MET A 1 82.65 -17.31 -5.25
C MET A 1 81.21 -17.06 -5.77
N LYS A 2 81.06 -15.82 -6.31
CA LYS A 2 79.94 -15.35 -7.19
C LYS A 2 78.57 -15.38 -6.66
N LYS A 3 78.04 -14.35 -6.06
CA LYS A 3 77.26 -13.18 -6.52
C LYS A 3 76.36 -13.46 -7.71
N ILE A 4 75.00 -13.38 -7.52
CA ILE A 4 74.09 -12.78 -8.51
C ILE A 4 72.90 -12.16 -7.75
N ILE A 5 72.75 -10.89 -8.00
CA ILE A 5 71.68 -9.99 -7.54
C ILE A 5 70.54 -10.14 -8.52
N ALA A 6 69.33 -10.33 -8.02
CA ALA A 6 68.10 -10.23 -8.83
C ALA A 6 67.21 -9.11 -8.26
N ILE A 7 67.04 -8.11 -9.09
CA ILE A 7 66.25 -6.89 -8.84
C ILE A 7 64.79 -7.23 -9.02
N ALA A 8 63.99 -7.01 -7.97
CA ALA A 8 62.54 -7.09 -8.04
C ALA A 8 61.96 -5.74 -8.46
N LEU A 9 61.33 -5.71 -9.62
CA LEU A 9 60.64 -4.53 -10.17
C LEU A 9 59.23 -4.49 -9.57
N ALA A 10 58.98 -3.52 -8.72
CA ALA A 10 57.64 -3.25 -8.19
C ALA A 10 56.82 -2.41 -9.20
N ALA A 11 55.84 -3.01 -9.83
CA ALA A 11 54.87 -2.31 -10.66
C ALA A 11 53.76 -1.73 -9.79
N VAL A 12 53.79 -0.42 -9.57
CA VAL A 12 52.71 0.32 -8.91
C VAL A 12 51.64 0.63 -9.95
N LEU A 13 50.50 -0.05 -9.87
CA LEU A 13 49.31 0.28 -10.64
C LEU A 13 48.52 1.40 -9.93
N LEU A 14 48.65 2.60 -10.45
CA LEU A 14 47.82 3.75 -10.09
C LEU A 14 46.42 3.57 -10.68
N PHE A 15 45.43 3.21 -9.84
CA PHE A 15 44.04 3.33 -10.19
C PHE A 15 43.61 4.78 -10.09
N SER A 16 43.41 5.41 -11.23
CA SER A 16 42.82 6.73 -11.37
C SER A 16 41.34 6.65 -11.04
N PHE A 17 40.91 7.23 -9.91
CA PHE A 17 39.50 7.49 -9.62
C PHE A 17 38.99 8.60 -10.53
N VAL A 18 38.22 8.23 -11.54
CA VAL A 18 37.42 9.18 -12.31
C VAL A 18 36.27 9.62 -11.42
N SER A 19 36.38 10.82 -10.87
CA SER A 19 35.27 11.53 -10.20
C SER A 19 34.30 11.99 -11.28
N CYS A 20 33.15 11.31 -11.42
CA CYS A 20 32.07 11.82 -12.22
C CYS A 20 31.28 12.88 -11.45
N ALA A 21 31.27 14.06 -12.06
CA ALA A 21 30.57 15.24 -11.60
C ALA A 21 29.05 15.00 -11.41
N LYS A 22 28.55 15.63 -10.37
CA LYS A 22 27.18 15.80 -9.98
C LYS A 22 26.32 16.31 -11.13
N GLN A 23 25.41 15.49 -11.63
CA GLN A 23 24.30 15.92 -12.47
C GLN A 23 23.03 15.89 -11.64
N SER A 24 22.51 17.06 -11.37
CA SER A 24 21.24 17.28 -10.65
C SER A 24 20.11 16.80 -11.57
N GLY A 25 19.60 15.61 -11.33
CA GLY A 25 18.34 15.11 -11.90
C GLY A 25 17.25 15.11 -10.82
N PRO A 26 15.98 15.15 -11.20
CA PRO A 26 14.89 15.35 -10.25
C PRO A 26 14.77 14.20 -9.25
N ASN A 27 14.42 14.56 -8.01
CA ASN A 27 14.26 13.73 -6.83
C ASN A 27 13.68 12.34 -7.10
N THR A 28 14.52 11.33 -7.11
CA THR A 28 14.11 9.94 -6.92
C THR A 28 13.97 9.72 -5.42
N PRO A 29 12.82 9.27 -4.90
CA PRO A 29 12.70 8.93 -3.49
C PRO A 29 13.67 7.81 -3.15
N SER A 30 14.50 8.07 -2.14
CA SER A 30 15.55 7.20 -1.65
C SER A 30 14.97 5.88 -1.12
N GLY A 31 15.47 4.75 -1.62
CA GLY A 31 15.48 3.51 -0.86
C GLY A 31 14.36 2.50 -1.11
N ALA A 32 13.98 2.24 -2.36
CA ALA A 32 13.14 1.07 -2.67
C ALA A 32 13.87 -0.23 -2.25
N ARG A 33 13.49 -0.81 -1.13
CA ARG A 33 13.90 -2.16 -0.74
C ARG A 33 13.29 -3.14 -1.75
N LYS A 34 14.12 -3.98 -2.35
CA LYS A 34 13.70 -4.97 -3.35
C LYS A 34 12.55 -5.82 -2.78
N GLY A 35 11.36 -5.74 -3.37
CA GLY A 35 10.17 -6.49 -2.93
C GLY A 35 9.17 -5.70 -2.05
N GLN A 36 9.43 -4.43 -1.72
CA GLN A 36 8.42 -3.59 -1.06
C GLN A 36 7.63 -2.77 -2.08
N PRO A 37 6.32 -2.57 -1.85
CA PRO A 37 5.51 -1.74 -2.73
C PRO A 37 5.99 -0.29 -2.72
N GLN A 38 5.95 0.38 -3.87
CA GLN A 38 6.40 1.76 -4.02
C GLN A 38 5.30 2.79 -3.70
N ASN A 39 4.04 2.38 -3.77
CA ASN A 39 2.87 3.20 -3.48
C ASN A 39 1.65 2.33 -3.17
N ALA A 40 0.61 2.95 -2.63
CA ALA A 40 -0.63 2.28 -2.24
C ALA A 40 -1.33 1.55 -3.41
N LEU A 41 -1.31 2.13 -4.61
CA LEU A 41 -1.95 1.54 -5.79
C LEU A 41 -1.29 0.23 -6.21
N GLU A 42 0.03 0.13 -6.13
CA GLU A 42 0.77 -1.09 -6.49
C GLU A 42 0.33 -2.31 -5.67
N ILE A 43 0.05 -2.13 -4.38
CA ILE A 43 -0.48 -3.21 -3.54
C ILE A 43 -1.80 -3.73 -4.11
N LEU A 44 -2.75 -2.82 -4.38
CA LEU A 44 -4.06 -3.21 -4.88
C LEU A 44 -3.98 -3.84 -6.27
N GLU A 45 -3.22 -3.25 -7.20
CA GLU A 45 -3.05 -3.80 -8.56
C GLU A 45 -2.44 -5.20 -8.49
N LYS A 46 -1.47 -5.43 -7.61
CA LYS A 46 -0.84 -6.72 -7.44
C LYS A 46 -1.81 -7.76 -6.90
N ILE A 47 -2.57 -7.44 -5.87
CA ILE A 47 -3.57 -8.36 -5.32
C ILE A 47 -4.71 -8.60 -6.32
N TRP A 48 -5.22 -7.56 -6.99
CA TRP A 48 -6.28 -7.68 -7.99
C TRP A 48 -5.87 -8.55 -9.18
N SER A 49 -4.58 -8.55 -9.55
CA SER A 49 -4.03 -9.42 -10.59
C SER A 49 -4.02 -10.90 -10.20
N LYS A 50 -4.14 -11.25 -8.92
CA LYS A 50 -4.21 -12.63 -8.42
C LYS A 50 -5.61 -13.23 -8.42
N TYR A 51 -6.62 -12.41 -8.72
CA TYR A 51 -7.98 -12.89 -8.85
C TYR A 51 -8.15 -13.61 -10.19
N SER A 52 -8.71 -14.82 -10.15
CA SER A 52 -9.18 -15.51 -11.36
C SER A 52 -10.40 -14.78 -11.94
N THR A 53 -10.78 -15.10 -13.16
CA THR A 53 -11.94 -14.49 -13.81
C THR A 53 -13.22 -14.68 -12.99
N ASP A 54 -13.39 -15.86 -12.39
CA ASP A 54 -14.60 -16.23 -11.64
C ASP A 54 -14.64 -15.61 -10.23
N GLU A 55 -13.49 -15.21 -9.68
CA GLU A 55 -13.42 -14.51 -8.39
C GLU A 55 -13.62 -12.99 -8.52
N LYS A 56 -13.44 -12.44 -9.73
CA LYS A 56 -13.58 -11.00 -9.96
C LYS A 56 -15.05 -10.57 -9.88
N PHE A 57 -15.31 -9.58 -9.08
CA PHE A 57 -16.59 -8.89 -9.00
C PHE A 57 -16.56 -7.60 -9.85
N PRO A 58 -17.73 -7.00 -10.18
CA PRO A 58 -17.79 -5.68 -10.79
C PRO A 58 -17.13 -4.66 -9.87
N ALA A 59 -15.95 -4.19 -10.25
CA ALA A 59 -15.11 -3.35 -9.42
C ALA A 59 -14.92 -1.95 -10.02
N THR A 60 -14.65 -0.99 -9.16
CA THR A 60 -14.14 0.33 -9.51
C THR A 60 -13.09 0.74 -8.47
N GLY A 61 -12.22 1.67 -8.81
CA GLY A 61 -11.26 2.22 -7.86
C GLY A 61 -10.89 3.64 -8.21
N GLY A 62 -10.33 4.36 -7.24
CA GLY A 62 -10.00 5.78 -7.40
C GLY A 62 -11.20 6.70 -7.24
N TYR A 63 -10.96 8.00 -7.40
CA TYR A 63 -11.98 9.03 -7.34
C TYR A 63 -11.69 10.17 -8.33
N GLY A 64 -12.75 10.81 -8.84
CA GLY A 64 -12.64 11.93 -9.76
C GLY A 64 -11.86 11.55 -11.03
N LYS A 65 -10.80 12.28 -11.34
CA LYS A 65 -9.95 12.01 -12.52
C LYS A 65 -9.14 10.72 -12.46
N TYR A 66 -9.13 10.05 -11.31
CA TYR A 66 -8.39 8.81 -11.09
C TYR A 66 -9.28 7.57 -11.09
N ILE A 67 -10.58 7.72 -11.36
CA ILE A 67 -11.51 6.58 -11.48
C ILE A 67 -11.03 5.61 -12.56
N LYS A 68 -11.08 4.32 -12.21
CA LYS A 68 -10.78 3.19 -13.10
C LYS A 68 -11.85 2.12 -12.94
N ASP A 69 -12.63 1.90 -13.99
CA ASP A 69 -13.60 0.80 -14.02
C ASP A 69 -12.87 -0.54 -14.13
N GLY A 70 -13.35 -1.52 -13.38
CA GLY A 70 -12.79 -2.87 -13.32
C GLY A 70 -11.42 -2.98 -12.65
N ASN A 71 -10.85 -1.89 -12.13
CA ASN A 71 -9.48 -1.88 -11.60
C ASN A 71 -9.35 -0.97 -10.38
N PRO A 72 -8.29 -1.19 -9.55
CA PRO A 72 -7.91 -0.24 -8.50
C PRO A 72 -7.54 1.13 -9.06
N GLY A 73 -7.78 2.17 -8.27
CA GLY A 73 -7.43 3.54 -8.64
C GLY A 73 -6.87 4.36 -7.47
N LYS A 74 -6.21 5.47 -7.79
CA LYS A 74 -5.65 6.39 -6.78
C LYS A 74 -6.72 7.23 -6.14
N ILE A 75 -6.52 7.59 -4.86
CA ILE A 75 -7.24 8.65 -4.17
C ILE A 75 -6.27 9.80 -3.90
N ASP A 76 -6.72 11.03 -4.11
CA ASP A 76 -5.93 12.21 -3.76
C ASP A 76 -5.90 12.36 -2.23
N VAL A 77 -4.72 12.31 -1.64
CA VAL A 77 -4.56 12.45 -0.19
C VAL A 77 -4.83 13.87 0.31
N GLY A 78 -4.84 14.85 -0.58
CA GLY A 78 -5.25 16.23 -0.28
C GLY A 78 -6.77 16.38 -0.14
N ASP A 79 -7.55 15.41 -0.60
CA ASP A 79 -9.01 15.40 -0.50
C ASP A 79 -9.48 14.54 0.70
N ALA A 80 -9.40 15.11 1.89
CA ALA A 80 -9.77 14.43 3.13
C ALA A 80 -11.26 14.06 3.18
N GLU A 81 -12.15 14.83 2.50
CA GLU A 81 -13.57 14.53 2.42
C GLU A 81 -13.80 13.23 1.64
N THR A 82 -13.15 13.10 0.50
CA THR A 82 -13.24 11.87 -0.32
C THR A 82 -12.65 10.67 0.42
N LEU A 83 -11.51 10.81 1.10
CA LEU A 83 -10.92 9.73 1.91
C LEU A 83 -11.88 9.21 2.97
N ASP A 84 -12.58 10.10 3.67
CA ASP A 84 -13.56 9.73 4.68
C ASP A 84 -14.82 9.14 4.04
N PHE A 85 -15.39 9.85 3.07
CA PHE A 85 -16.66 9.44 2.45
C PHE A 85 -16.55 8.07 1.76
N GLU A 86 -15.52 7.87 0.94
CA GLU A 86 -15.36 6.63 0.17
C GLU A 86 -14.84 5.46 1.02
N LEU A 87 -13.86 5.72 1.90
CA LEU A 87 -13.08 4.67 2.54
C LEU A 87 -13.20 4.63 4.06
N GLY A 88 -13.87 5.61 4.68
CA GLY A 88 -13.92 5.72 6.13
C GLY A 88 -12.56 6.08 6.76
N PHE A 89 -11.68 6.71 5.99
CA PHE A 89 -10.42 7.22 6.53
C PHE A 89 -10.68 8.54 7.27
N PRO A 90 -10.27 8.70 8.53
CA PRO A 90 -10.63 9.87 9.31
C PRO A 90 -9.95 11.14 8.78
N LYS A 91 -10.74 12.17 8.47
CA LYS A 91 -10.29 13.44 7.85
C LYS A 91 -9.13 14.09 8.58
N ALA A 92 -9.18 14.10 9.91
CA ALA A 92 -8.16 14.74 10.73
C ALA A 92 -6.76 14.09 10.59
N GLN A 93 -6.69 12.88 10.06
CA GLN A 93 -5.45 12.13 9.87
C GLN A 93 -4.94 12.15 8.43
N ALA A 94 -5.60 12.84 7.50
CA ALA A 94 -5.19 12.88 6.09
C ALA A 94 -3.73 13.37 5.91
N SER A 95 -3.24 14.24 6.78
CA SER A 95 -1.85 14.69 6.75
C SER A 95 -0.82 13.64 7.19
N GLU A 96 -1.24 12.52 7.79
CA GLU A 96 -0.36 11.43 8.23
C GLU A 96 0.03 10.48 7.09
N ILE A 97 -0.65 10.57 5.93
CA ILE A 97 -0.41 9.74 4.75
C ILE A 97 0.08 10.57 3.56
N ASP A 98 0.76 9.93 2.60
CA ASP A 98 1.22 10.57 1.37
C ASP A 98 0.84 9.80 0.09
N SER A 99 0.23 8.63 0.23
CA SER A 99 -0.32 7.85 -0.87
C SER A 99 -1.57 7.11 -0.42
N ALA A 100 -2.61 7.13 -1.28
CA ALA A 100 -3.83 6.37 -1.06
C ALA A 100 -4.36 5.78 -2.37
N ALA A 101 -5.01 4.62 -2.26
CA ALA A 101 -5.68 3.96 -3.38
C ALA A 101 -6.88 3.17 -2.88
N SER A 102 -7.83 2.90 -3.78
CA SER A 102 -9.04 2.14 -3.47
C SER A 102 -9.36 1.07 -4.51
N LEU A 103 -10.07 0.07 -4.05
CA LEU A 103 -10.80 -0.92 -4.86
C LEU A 103 -12.14 -1.16 -4.18
N MET A 104 -13.24 -0.98 -4.90
CA MET A 104 -14.60 -1.04 -4.35
C MET A 104 -15.52 -1.83 -5.28
N HIS A 105 -16.57 -2.40 -4.73
CA HIS A 105 -17.63 -3.01 -5.53
C HIS A 105 -18.47 -1.92 -6.20
N MET A 106 -18.53 -1.93 -7.53
CA MET A 106 -19.14 -0.87 -8.35
C MET A 106 -20.63 -0.63 -8.04
N LEU A 107 -21.38 -1.71 -7.76
CA LEU A 107 -22.82 -1.61 -7.55
C LEU A 107 -23.23 -1.31 -6.09
N ASN A 108 -22.41 -1.73 -5.14
CA ASN A 108 -22.65 -1.49 -3.71
C ASN A 108 -21.34 -1.54 -2.94
N GLN A 109 -20.85 -0.38 -2.52
CA GLN A 109 -19.63 -0.26 -1.74
C GLN A 109 -19.67 -1.01 -0.41
N ASN A 110 -20.85 -1.20 0.19
CA ASN A 110 -20.99 -1.98 1.42
C ASN A 110 -20.71 -3.49 1.20
N ASN A 111 -20.77 -3.99 -0.04
CA ASN A 111 -20.37 -5.36 -0.35
C ASN A 111 -18.84 -5.53 -0.34
N PHE A 112 -18.10 -4.52 -0.75
CA PHE A 112 -16.65 -4.52 -0.69
C PHE A 112 -16.09 -3.11 -0.88
N SER A 113 -15.32 -2.65 0.08
CA SER A 113 -14.49 -1.46 -0.02
C SER A 113 -13.13 -1.72 0.60
N CYS A 114 -12.09 -1.48 -0.17
CA CYS A 114 -10.71 -1.59 0.27
C CYS A 114 -9.96 -0.28 0.05
N GLY A 115 -9.38 0.26 1.12
CA GLY A 115 -8.47 1.39 1.10
C GLY A 115 -7.05 0.96 1.48
N VAL A 116 -6.06 1.43 0.72
CA VAL A 116 -4.64 1.27 1.06
C VAL A 116 -4.01 2.63 1.24
N TYR A 117 -3.25 2.80 2.31
CA TYR A 117 -2.66 4.08 2.70
C TYR A 117 -1.19 3.91 3.05
N HIS A 118 -0.29 4.72 2.48
CA HIS A 118 1.10 4.81 2.89
C HIS A 118 1.24 5.82 4.03
N VAL A 119 1.76 5.36 5.17
CA VAL A 119 1.94 6.19 6.37
C VAL A 119 3.32 6.83 6.34
N LYS A 120 3.39 8.15 6.51
CA LYS A 120 4.66 8.91 6.50
C LYS A 120 5.63 8.50 7.61
N SER A 121 5.11 7.93 8.70
CA SER A 121 5.91 7.43 9.82
C SER A 121 5.35 6.10 10.28
N SER A 122 6.07 5.01 10.05
CA SER A 122 5.65 3.64 10.38
C SER A 122 5.34 3.44 11.88
N GLY A 123 5.95 4.24 12.75
CA GLY A 123 5.66 4.20 14.19
C GLY A 123 4.21 4.56 14.56
N ASN A 124 3.47 5.18 13.66
CA ASN A 124 2.07 5.58 13.87
C ASN A 124 1.06 4.63 13.20
N ALA A 125 1.50 3.62 12.45
CA ALA A 125 0.60 2.79 11.65
C ALA A 125 -0.46 2.06 12.50
N GLU A 126 -0.10 1.48 13.63
CA GLU A 126 -1.06 0.78 14.50
C GLU A 126 -2.06 1.76 15.15
N THR A 127 -1.60 2.93 15.58
CA THR A 127 -2.46 3.98 16.13
C THR A 127 -3.43 4.51 15.07
N LEU A 128 -2.93 4.77 13.87
CA LEU A 128 -3.77 5.24 12.76
C LEU A 128 -4.78 4.17 12.32
N ALA A 129 -4.37 2.91 12.27
CA ALA A 129 -5.27 1.78 12.00
C ALA A 129 -6.43 1.70 13.03
N GLY A 130 -6.16 1.97 14.30
CA GLY A 130 -7.18 2.09 15.34
C GLY A 130 -8.19 3.21 15.05
N LYS A 131 -7.71 4.38 14.65
CA LYS A 131 -8.58 5.51 14.28
C LYS A 131 -9.42 5.22 13.02
N ILE A 132 -8.84 4.57 12.02
CA ILE A 132 -9.58 4.12 10.82
C ILE A 132 -10.68 3.15 11.21
N LYS A 133 -10.36 2.15 12.04
CA LYS A 133 -11.34 1.20 12.58
C LYS A 133 -12.50 1.92 13.26
N ASP A 134 -12.21 2.83 14.18
CA ASP A 134 -13.24 3.54 14.96
C ASP A 134 -14.11 4.41 14.04
N ASN A 135 -13.52 5.07 13.03
CA ASN A 135 -14.24 5.88 12.07
C ASN A 135 -15.17 5.04 11.17
N ILE A 136 -14.71 3.87 10.69
CA ILE A 136 -15.53 2.95 9.90
C ILE A 136 -16.69 2.40 10.74
N LEU A 137 -16.43 1.97 11.97
CA LEU A 137 -17.47 1.41 12.85
C LEU A 137 -18.50 2.45 13.31
N ALA A 138 -18.16 3.73 13.33
CA ALA A 138 -19.07 4.83 13.67
C ALA A 138 -19.97 5.26 12.51
N ARG A 139 -19.76 4.72 11.28
CA ARG A 139 -20.56 5.10 10.10
C ARG A 139 -22.01 4.67 10.24
N GLN A 140 -22.90 5.51 9.74
CA GLN A 140 -24.29 5.12 9.51
C GLN A 140 -24.38 4.44 8.14
N TRP A 141 -24.69 3.15 8.15
CA TRP A 141 -24.81 2.37 6.94
C TRP A 141 -26.19 2.55 6.31
N LEU A 142 -26.20 2.96 5.06
CA LEU A 142 -27.41 3.06 4.23
C LEU A 142 -27.33 1.96 3.15
N CYS A 143 -28.49 1.39 2.79
CA CYS A 143 -28.57 0.37 1.73
C CYS A 143 -27.83 -0.95 2.01
N GLY A 144 -27.85 -1.40 3.27
CA GLY A 144 -27.23 -2.64 3.72
C GLY A 144 -26.03 -2.42 4.63
N PHE A 145 -25.65 -3.47 5.34
CA PHE A 145 -24.53 -3.47 6.27
C PHE A 145 -23.39 -4.31 5.69
N PRO A 146 -22.14 -3.86 5.76
CA PRO A 146 -21.01 -4.76 5.57
C PRO A 146 -20.99 -5.78 6.72
N GLU A 147 -20.56 -7.02 6.43
CA GLU A 147 -20.53 -8.10 7.42
C GLU A 147 -19.34 -8.00 8.35
N LYS A 148 -18.20 -7.52 7.82
CA LYS A 148 -16.96 -7.42 8.60
C LYS A 148 -16.02 -6.32 8.12
N LEU A 149 -15.11 -5.93 9.03
CA LEU A 149 -13.97 -5.06 8.79
C LEU A 149 -12.69 -5.81 9.14
N VAL A 150 -11.72 -5.82 8.23
CA VAL A 150 -10.36 -6.31 8.48
C VAL A 150 -9.38 -5.18 8.21
N ILE A 151 -8.42 -4.97 9.12
CA ILE A 151 -7.32 -4.04 8.92
C ILE A 151 -6.00 -4.76 9.11
N LEU A 152 -5.11 -4.61 8.13
CA LEU A 152 -3.76 -5.17 8.12
C LEU A 152 -2.73 -4.06 7.91
N THR A 153 -1.46 -4.37 8.25
CA THR A 153 -0.32 -3.59 7.79
C THR A 153 0.55 -4.41 6.85
N VAL A 154 1.17 -3.74 5.87
CA VAL A 154 2.21 -4.29 4.98
C VAL A 154 3.37 -3.31 4.98
N GLY A 155 4.35 -3.53 5.86
CA GLY A 155 5.39 -2.53 6.11
C GLY A 155 4.80 -1.21 6.60
N ASP A 156 5.06 -0.13 5.87
CA ASP A 156 4.56 1.22 6.19
C ASP A 156 3.17 1.52 5.58
N TYR A 157 2.48 0.48 5.07
CA TYR A 157 1.13 0.60 4.52
C TYR A 157 0.09 0.05 5.48
N ILE A 158 -1.06 0.73 5.56
CA ILE A 158 -2.29 0.22 6.18
C ILE A 158 -3.22 -0.20 5.06
N VAL A 159 -3.83 -1.36 5.20
CA VAL A 159 -4.86 -1.89 4.32
C VAL A 159 -6.11 -2.08 5.14
N SER A 160 -7.16 -1.29 4.87
CA SER A 160 -8.48 -1.48 5.49
C SER A 160 -9.45 -2.03 4.46
N VAL A 161 -10.15 -3.09 4.80
CA VAL A 161 -11.15 -3.70 3.93
C VAL A 161 -12.41 -4.04 4.73
N PHE A 162 -13.56 -3.62 4.23
CA PHE A 162 -14.86 -3.97 4.80
C PHE A 162 -15.83 -4.41 3.71
N GLY A 163 -16.79 -5.24 4.07
CA GLY A 163 -17.78 -5.75 3.13
C GLY A 163 -18.32 -7.12 3.51
N ALA A 164 -18.83 -7.84 2.51
CA ALA A 164 -19.24 -9.24 2.64
C ALA A 164 -18.05 -10.11 3.05
N ALA A 165 -18.27 -11.04 3.98
CA ALA A 165 -17.19 -11.85 4.56
C ALA A 165 -16.44 -12.64 3.51
N GLU A 166 -17.10 -13.19 2.50
CA GLU A 166 -16.48 -13.94 1.41
C GLU A 166 -15.48 -13.10 0.64
N LEU A 167 -15.89 -11.90 0.19
CA LEU A 167 -15.01 -10.99 -0.59
C LEU A 167 -13.85 -10.47 0.24
N THR A 168 -14.12 -10.12 1.49
CA THR A 168 -13.12 -9.61 2.43
C THR A 168 -12.07 -10.68 2.75
N ASN A 169 -12.49 -11.94 3.01
CA ASN A 169 -11.60 -13.05 3.28
C ASN A 169 -10.73 -13.37 2.07
N THR A 170 -11.32 -13.49 0.88
CA THR A 170 -10.58 -13.74 -0.37
C THR A 170 -9.49 -12.70 -0.59
N PHE A 171 -9.81 -11.42 -0.37
CA PHE A 171 -8.82 -10.35 -0.52
C PHE A 171 -7.68 -10.45 0.51
N THR A 172 -8.00 -10.65 1.78
CA THR A 172 -7.01 -10.72 2.87
C THR A 172 -6.13 -11.96 2.79
N GLU A 173 -6.66 -13.09 2.34
CA GLU A 173 -5.89 -14.30 2.06
C GLU A 173 -4.86 -14.08 0.94
N LYS A 174 -5.29 -13.48 -0.20
CA LYS A 174 -4.39 -13.15 -1.30
C LYS A 174 -3.33 -12.13 -0.88
N LEU A 175 -3.70 -11.13 -0.07
CA LEU A 175 -2.77 -10.14 0.46
C LEU A 175 -1.70 -10.80 1.34
N SER A 176 -2.12 -11.66 2.27
CA SER A 176 -1.21 -12.35 3.18
C SER A 176 -0.31 -13.38 2.47
N ALA A 177 -0.82 -14.01 1.42
CA ALA A 177 -0.02 -14.91 0.59
C ALA A 177 1.04 -14.17 -0.23
N GLU A 178 0.75 -12.96 -0.70
CA GLU A 178 1.68 -12.15 -1.50
C GLU A 178 2.71 -11.42 -0.63
N TYR A 179 2.28 -10.90 0.52
CA TYR A 179 3.14 -10.12 1.41
C TYR A 179 3.37 -10.84 2.73
N SER A 180 4.50 -11.52 2.87
CA SER A 180 4.87 -12.24 4.11
C SER A 180 5.04 -11.30 5.34
N SER A 181 5.17 -10.00 5.11
CA SER A 181 5.18 -8.95 6.14
C SER A 181 3.79 -8.47 6.54
N ALA A 182 2.73 -9.00 5.92
CA ALA A 182 1.36 -8.62 6.28
C ALA A 182 1.06 -9.06 7.73
N LYS A 183 0.57 -8.10 8.53
CA LYS A 183 0.17 -8.33 9.91
C LYS A 183 -1.27 -7.88 10.08
N GLN A 184 -2.16 -8.82 10.42
CA GLN A 184 -3.54 -8.48 10.75
C GLN A 184 -3.61 -7.82 12.13
N LEU A 185 -4.20 -6.63 12.17
CA LEU A 185 -4.41 -5.87 13.40
C LEU A 185 -5.83 -6.04 13.93
N PHE A 186 -6.80 -6.02 13.04
CA PHE A 186 -8.22 -6.14 13.38
C PHE A 186 -8.94 -7.07 12.40
N ASP A 187 -9.87 -7.85 12.93
CA ASP A 187 -10.86 -8.65 12.20
C ASP A 187 -12.13 -8.64 13.03
N ILE A 188 -13.09 -7.81 12.63
CA ILE A 188 -14.24 -7.43 13.47
C ILE A 188 -15.52 -7.62 12.67
N PRO A 189 -16.51 -8.37 13.20
CA PRO A 189 -17.84 -8.37 12.63
C PRO A 189 -18.47 -6.98 12.79
N ILE A 190 -19.14 -6.49 11.76
CA ILE A 190 -19.95 -5.27 11.84
C ILE A 190 -21.37 -5.72 12.17
N ALA A 191 -21.82 -5.36 13.38
CA ALA A 191 -23.17 -5.69 13.80
C ALA A 191 -24.19 -4.83 13.06
N SER A 192 -25.30 -5.47 12.61
CA SER A 192 -26.49 -4.83 12.06
C SER A 192 -27.35 -4.22 13.16
#